data_f39eb9701f7f0a9cf092b42ba8ced209
#
_entry.id   f39eb9701f7f0a9cf092b42ba8ced209
#
_cell.length_a   1.000
_cell.length_b   1.000
_cell.length_c   1.000
_cell.angle_alpha   90.00
_cell.angle_beta   90.00
_cell.angle_gamma   90.00
#
_symmetry.space_group_name_H-M   'P 1'
#
loop_
_entity.id
_entity.type
_entity.pdbx_description
1 polymer ?
#
loop_
_entity_poly.entity_id
_entity_poly.type
_entity_poly.pdbx_seq_one_letter_code
_entity_poly.pdbx_strand_id
1 'polypeptide(L)'
;MEIKLVKKVLEYHDAIAGEIREDLTRRKLYAINIMSSPGAGKTTLLERTVRELVGELTIGVVEGDITTTNDADRIAKQGACAVQVNTEPFGGDCHLGANMVQSAMAELPMDKLDLLIMENVGNLVCP
;
A
#
# COMPACT_ATOMS: atom_id res chain seq x y z
N MET A 1 19.20 7.13 25.18
CA MET A 1 17.81 6.69 25.38
C MET A 1 16.98 6.79 24.11
N GLU A 2 17.06 7.91 23.38
CA GLU A 2 16.36 8.07 22.10
C GLU A 2 16.75 7.02 21.07
N ILE A 3 18.05 6.67 21.01
CA ILE A 3 18.55 5.66 20.07
C ILE A 3 17.89 4.30 20.31
N LYS A 4 17.69 3.91 21.58
CA LYS A 4 17.03 2.64 21.90
C LYS A 4 15.57 2.63 21.50
N LEU A 5 14.87 3.74 21.65
CA LEU A 5 13.47 3.87 21.27
C LEU A 5 13.30 3.74 19.76
N VAL A 6 14.12 4.44 18.99
CA VAL A 6 14.12 4.36 17.53
C VAL A 6 14.37 2.93 17.06
N LYS A 7 15.35 2.26 17.67
CA LYS A 7 15.66 0.86 17.33
C LYS A 7 14.46 -0.06 17.59
N LYS A 8 13.77 0.10 18.70
CA LYS A 8 12.58 -0.71 19.00
C LYS A 8 11.45 -0.48 18.01
N VAL A 9 11.23 0.75 17.58
CA VAL A 9 10.22 1.08 16.58
C VAL A 9 10.56 0.41 15.25
N LEU A 10 11.82 0.48 14.82
CA LEU A 10 12.28 -0.16 13.58
C LEU A 10 12.15 -1.68 13.67
N GLU A 11 12.52 -2.29 14.80
CA GLU A 11 12.37 -3.73 15.01
C GLU A 11 10.90 -4.16 14.93
N TYR A 12 9.99 -3.36 15.49
CA TYR A 12 8.55 -3.61 15.44
C TYR A 12 8.06 -3.58 13.98
N HIS A 13 8.44 -2.56 13.23
CA HIS A 13 8.07 -2.46 11.81
C HIS A 13 8.65 -3.59 10.98
N ASP A 14 9.89 -3.97 11.24
CA ASP A 14 10.54 -5.09 10.55
C ASP A 14 9.84 -6.41 10.85
N ALA A 15 9.39 -6.62 12.09
CA ALA A 15 8.66 -7.83 12.47
C ALA A 15 7.33 -7.91 11.72
N ILE A 16 6.58 -6.82 11.65
CA ILE A 16 5.31 -6.77 10.90
C ILE A 16 5.55 -6.97 9.41
N ALA A 17 6.57 -6.32 8.85
CA ALA A 17 6.93 -6.49 7.44
C ALA A 17 7.26 -7.94 7.13
N GLY A 18 7.95 -8.63 8.06
CA GLY A 18 8.24 -10.06 7.95
C GLY A 18 6.96 -10.91 7.92
N GLU A 19 6.01 -10.61 8.80
CA GLU A 19 4.71 -11.30 8.82
C GLU A 19 3.95 -11.12 7.50
N ILE A 20 3.93 -9.90 6.99
CA ILE A 20 3.30 -9.60 5.70
C ILE A 20 3.96 -10.40 4.58
N ARG A 21 5.29 -10.41 4.55
CA ARG A 21 6.05 -11.13 3.52
C ARG A 21 5.78 -12.63 3.57
N GLU A 22 5.73 -13.21 4.76
CA GLU A 22 5.40 -14.62 4.93
C GLU A 22 3.98 -14.94 4.46
N ASP A 23 3.02 -14.08 4.78
CA ASP A 23 1.64 -14.24 4.36
C ASP A 23 1.50 -14.19 2.84
N LEU A 24 2.14 -13.22 2.20
CA LEU A 24 2.15 -13.09 0.74
C LEU A 24 2.78 -14.32 0.06
N THR A 25 3.88 -14.81 0.62
CA THR A 25 4.58 -15.99 0.11
C THR A 25 3.71 -17.24 0.24
N ARG A 26 3.06 -17.41 1.38
CA ARG A 26 2.16 -18.55 1.62
C ARG A 26 0.97 -18.53 0.65
N ARG A 27 0.45 -17.35 0.34
CA ARG A 27 -0.66 -17.17 -0.61
C ARG A 27 -0.21 -17.24 -2.05
N LYS A 28 1.09 -17.22 -2.33
CA LYS A 28 1.67 -17.09 -3.67
C LYS A 28 1.16 -15.85 -4.39
N LEU A 29 1.06 -14.76 -3.65
CA LEU A 29 0.53 -13.49 -4.12
C LEU A 29 1.67 -12.54 -4.44
N TYR A 30 1.68 -12.01 -5.65
CA TYR A 30 2.64 -10.97 -6.02
C TYR A 30 2.22 -9.63 -5.42
N ALA A 31 3.18 -8.92 -4.88
CA ALA A 31 2.97 -7.59 -4.32
C ALA A 31 4.00 -6.62 -4.89
N ILE A 32 3.51 -5.45 -5.29
CA ILE A 32 4.33 -4.38 -5.88
C ILE A 32 4.14 -3.12 -5.05
N ASN A 33 5.23 -2.47 -4.68
CA ASN A 33 5.19 -1.19 -3.98
C ASN A 33 5.64 -0.09 -4.94
N ILE A 34 4.77 0.87 -5.20
CA ILE A 34 5.05 1.98 -6.11
C ILE A 34 5.40 3.22 -5.28
N MET A 35 6.57 3.78 -5.54
CA MET A 35 7.08 4.95 -4.85
C MET A 35 7.53 5.99 -5.87
N SER A 36 7.19 7.24 -5.64
CA SER A 36 7.69 8.35 -6.46
C SER A 36 7.41 9.68 -5.77
N SER A 37 7.92 10.76 -6.36
CA SER A 37 7.59 12.10 -5.91
C SER A 37 6.11 12.42 -6.15
N PRO A 38 5.52 13.34 -5.37
CA PRO A 38 4.16 13.81 -5.64
C PRO A 38 4.05 14.35 -7.05
N GLY A 39 2.94 14.08 -7.72
CA GLY A 39 2.70 14.59 -9.07
C GLY A 39 3.42 13.86 -10.19
N ALA A 40 4.08 12.73 -9.91
CA ALA A 40 4.79 11.95 -10.93
C ALA A 40 3.88 11.05 -11.76
N GLY A 41 2.56 11.03 -11.49
CA GLY A 41 1.61 10.26 -12.30
C GLY A 41 1.37 8.83 -11.82
N LYS A 42 1.67 8.52 -10.55
CA LYS A 42 1.46 7.17 -10.01
C LYS A 42 0.03 6.69 -10.16
N THR A 43 -0.94 7.51 -9.76
CA THR A 43 -2.35 7.14 -9.79
C THR A 43 -2.83 6.93 -11.22
N THR A 44 -2.41 7.77 -12.15
CA THR A 44 -2.75 7.63 -13.57
C THR A 44 -2.17 6.35 -14.13
N LEU A 45 -0.93 6.03 -13.79
CA LEU A 45 -0.29 4.78 -14.20
C LEU A 45 -1.06 3.58 -13.64
N LEU A 46 -1.44 3.63 -12.37
CA LEU A 46 -2.20 2.56 -11.73
C LEU A 46 -3.57 2.36 -12.35
N GLU A 47 -4.31 3.44 -12.59
CA GLU A 47 -5.60 3.36 -13.25
C GLU A 47 -5.49 2.60 -14.57
N ARG A 48 -4.51 2.97 -15.36
CA ARG A 48 -4.31 2.36 -16.68
C ARG A 48 -3.88 0.90 -16.55
N THR A 49 -2.98 0.60 -15.63
CA THR A 49 -2.51 -0.76 -15.37
C THR A 49 -3.66 -1.66 -14.93
N VAL A 50 -4.46 -1.20 -13.98
CA VAL A 50 -5.63 -1.96 -13.50
C VAL A 50 -6.60 -2.21 -14.63
N ARG A 51 -6.92 -1.19 -15.41
CA ARG A 51 -7.86 -1.31 -16.53
C ARG A 51 -7.40 -2.35 -17.54
N GLU A 52 -6.09 -2.41 -17.81
CA GLU A 52 -5.53 -3.37 -18.77
C GLU A 52 -5.53 -4.80 -18.24
N LEU A 53 -5.39 -5.00 -16.92
CA LEU A 53 -5.19 -6.31 -16.34
C LEU A 53 -6.41 -6.91 -15.65
N VAL A 54 -7.44 -6.12 -15.35
CA VAL A 54 -8.57 -6.55 -14.54
C VAL A 54 -9.37 -7.69 -15.19
N GLY A 55 -9.31 -7.84 -16.50
CA GLY A 55 -9.96 -8.95 -17.19
C GLY A 55 -9.27 -10.29 -16.99
N GLU A 56 -8.01 -10.28 -16.58
CA GLU A 56 -7.20 -11.49 -16.40
C GLU A 56 -6.81 -11.76 -14.96
N LEU A 57 -6.69 -10.68 -14.14
CA LEU A 57 -6.21 -10.78 -12.76
C LEU A 57 -7.20 -10.12 -11.81
N THR A 58 -7.32 -10.68 -10.61
CA THR A 58 -8.02 -10.02 -9.52
C THR A 58 -6.99 -9.18 -8.75
N ILE A 59 -7.19 -7.87 -8.76
CA ILE A 59 -6.22 -6.90 -8.25
C ILE A 59 -6.72 -6.22 -7.00
N GLY A 60 -5.89 -6.20 -5.95
CA GLY A 60 -6.10 -5.38 -4.76
C GLY A 60 -5.12 -4.22 -4.78
N VAL A 61 -5.57 -3.04 -4.35
CA VAL A 61 -4.74 -1.84 -4.30
C VAL A 61 -4.86 -1.19 -2.94
N VAL A 62 -3.72 -0.91 -2.34
CA VAL A 62 -3.62 -0.11 -1.11
C VAL A 62 -3.09 1.27 -1.51
N GLU A 63 -3.94 2.28 -1.33
CA GLU A 63 -3.60 3.67 -1.63
C GLU A 63 -3.17 4.40 -0.37
N GLY A 64 -1.92 4.85 -0.32
CA GLY A 64 -1.46 5.72 0.76
C GLY A 64 -1.62 7.17 0.37
N ASP A 65 -2.31 7.95 1.19
CA ASP A 65 -2.46 9.38 0.98
C ASP A 65 -2.58 10.08 2.33
N ILE A 66 -2.27 11.36 2.34
CA ILE A 66 -2.32 12.16 3.55
C ILE A 66 -3.77 12.57 3.85
N THR A 67 -4.53 13.00 2.87
CA THR A 67 -5.81 13.69 3.11
C THR A 67 -7.02 13.27 2.27
N THR A 68 -6.87 12.57 1.13
CA THR A 68 -8.00 12.38 0.21
C THR A 68 -8.29 10.91 -0.08
N THR A 69 -9.55 10.61 -0.46
CA THR A 69 -9.99 9.26 -0.86
C THR A 69 -10.17 9.14 -2.37
N ASN A 70 -9.91 10.20 -3.12
CA ASN A 70 -10.19 10.26 -4.56
C ASN A 70 -9.42 9.22 -5.36
N ASP A 71 -8.18 8.94 -4.98
CA ASP A 71 -7.33 8.01 -5.72
C ASP A 71 -7.84 6.58 -5.62
N ALA A 72 -8.27 6.16 -4.42
CA ALA A 72 -8.86 4.83 -4.24
C ALA A 72 -10.14 4.68 -5.06
N ASP A 73 -11.00 5.71 -5.09
CA ASP A 73 -12.22 5.69 -5.88
C ASP A 73 -11.93 5.58 -7.37
N ARG A 74 -10.92 6.31 -7.86
CA ARG A 74 -10.50 6.25 -9.26
C ARG A 74 -10.06 4.85 -9.64
N ILE A 75 -9.27 4.21 -8.78
CA ILE A 75 -8.76 2.85 -9.02
C ILE A 75 -9.90 1.83 -8.94
N ALA A 76 -10.79 1.96 -7.96
CA ALA A 76 -11.94 1.06 -7.81
C ALA A 76 -12.85 1.08 -9.03
N LYS A 77 -13.03 2.24 -9.66
CA LYS A 77 -13.82 2.37 -10.89
C LYS A 77 -13.26 1.55 -12.04
N GLN A 78 -11.97 1.23 -12.02
CA GLN A 78 -11.34 0.40 -13.05
C GLN A 78 -11.51 -1.10 -12.79
N GLY A 79 -12.11 -1.48 -11.66
CA GLY A 79 -12.41 -2.87 -11.34
C GLY A 79 -11.52 -3.53 -10.29
N ALA A 80 -10.60 -2.80 -9.67
CA ALA A 80 -9.79 -3.33 -8.57
C ALA A 80 -10.51 -3.20 -7.24
N CYS A 81 -10.11 -4.02 -6.27
CA CYS A 81 -10.49 -3.85 -4.87
C CYS A 81 -9.52 -2.85 -4.25
N ALA A 82 -9.96 -1.67 -3.92
CA ALA A 82 -9.10 -0.60 -3.43
C ALA A 82 -9.41 -0.21 -1.99
N VAL A 83 -8.36 0.03 -1.20
CA VAL A 83 -8.45 0.51 0.17
C VAL A 83 -7.57 1.76 0.29
N GLN A 84 -8.14 2.82 0.84
CA GLN A 84 -7.42 4.05 1.12
C GLN A 84 -6.88 4.04 2.54
N VAL A 85 -5.59 4.29 2.69
CA VAL A 85 -4.98 4.53 4.00
C VAL A 85 -4.71 6.03 4.13
N ASN A 86 -5.41 6.68 5.04
CA ASN A 86 -5.16 8.08 5.35
C ASN A 86 -4.10 8.15 6.45
N THR A 87 -2.95 8.74 6.15
CA THR A 87 -1.83 8.83 7.09
C THR A 87 -1.93 10.03 8.02
N GLU A 88 -2.83 10.96 7.79
CA GLU A 88 -2.99 12.15 8.63
C GLU A 88 -3.25 11.82 10.11
N PRO A 89 -4.15 10.86 10.47
CA PRO A 89 -4.36 10.50 11.87
C PRO A 89 -3.12 9.89 12.55
N PHE A 90 -2.13 9.47 11.76
CA PHE A 90 -0.88 8.89 12.25
C PHE A 90 0.29 9.89 12.18
N GLY A 91 -0.02 11.21 12.10
CA GLY A 91 0.99 12.25 12.04
C GLY A 91 1.39 12.69 10.63
N GLY A 92 0.65 12.27 9.60
CA GLY A 92 0.94 12.66 8.21
C GLY A 92 2.23 12.04 7.69
N ASP A 93 2.45 10.76 7.97
CA ASP A 93 3.67 10.07 7.58
C ASP A 93 3.97 10.17 6.09
N CYS A 94 5.26 10.23 5.77
CA CYS A 94 5.75 10.39 4.40
C CYS A 94 5.59 9.11 3.56
N HIS A 95 5.35 7.99 4.20
CA HIS A 95 5.20 6.68 3.56
C HIS A 95 4.34 5.78 4.43
N LEU A 96 3.90 4.67 3.87
CA LEU A 96 3.10 3.68 4.58
C LEU A 96 3.98 2.84 5.50
N GLY A 97 3.65 2.80 6.77
CA GLY A 97 4.27 1.87 7.71
C GLY A 97 3.70 0.45 7.52
N ALA A 98 4.46 -0.55 7.94
CA ALA A 98 4.06 -1.95 7.79
C ALA A 98 2.72 -2.25 8.51
N ASN A 99 2.49 -1.64 9.67
CA ASN A 99 1.24 -1.80 10.42
C ASN A 99 0.04 -1.25 9.66
N MET A 100 0.21 -0.16 8.91
CA MET A 100 -0.86 0.43 8.09
C MET A 100 -1.19 -0.49 6.91
N VAL A 101 -0.17 -1.04 6.27
CA VAL A 101 -0.34 -2.00 5.18
C VAL A 101 -1.07 -3.25 5.67
N GLN A 102 -0.68 -3.78 6.83
CA GLN A 102 -1.31 -4.95 7.41
C GLN A 102 -2.80 -4.70 7.70
N SER A 103 -3.12 -3.54 8.26
CA SER A 103 -4.51 -3.14 8.51
C SER A 103 -5.32 -3.01 7.23
N ALA A 104 -4.72 -2.46 6.18
CA ALA A 104 -5.36 -2.33 4.87
C ALA A 104 -5.61 -3.69 4.24
N MET A 105 -4.66 -4.61 4.35
CA MET A 105 -4.80 -5.98 3.84
C MET A 105 -5.98 -6.70 4.47
N ALA A 106 -6.28 -6.42 5.73
CA ALA A 106 -7.44 -7.01 6.42
C ALA A 106 -8.78 -6.59 5.80
N GLU A 107 -8.80 -5.47 5.08
CA GLU A 107 -10.01 -4.98 4.40
C GLU A 107 -10.12 -5.48 2.96
N LEU A 108 -9.15 -6.26 2.48
CA LEU A 108 -9.12 -6.77 1.11
C LEU A 108 -9.46 -8.26 1.07
N PRO A 109 -10.07 -8.75 -0.04
CA PRO A 109 -10.35 -10.17 -0.20
C PRO A 109 -9.08 -10.94 -0.58
N MET A 110 -8.13 -11.04 0.35
CA MET A 110 -6.78 -11.56 0.11
C MET A 110 -6.75 -12.95 -0.53
N ASP A 111 -7.74 -13.80 -0.21
CA ASP A 111 -7.80 -15.15 -0.78
C ASP A 111 -8.16 -15.18 -2.25
N LYS A 112 -8.70 -14.09 -2.78
CA LYS A 112 -9.13 -13.98 -4.17
C LYS A 112 -8.16 -13.20 -5.04
N LEU A 113 -7.17 -12.54 -4.45
CA LEU A 113 -6.28 -11.67 -5.19
C LEU A 113 -5.20 -12.45 -5.94
N ASP A 114 -4.89 -11.99 -7.14
CA ASP A 114 -3.75 -12.45 -7.93
C ASP A 114 -2.57 -11.47 -7.83
N LEU A 115 -2.86 -10.19 -7.59
CA LEU A 115 -1.87 -9.12 -7.52
C LEU A 115 -2.28 -8.11 -6.47
N LEU A 116 -1.33 -7.72 -5.64
CA LEU A 116 -1.49 -6.65 -4.66
C LEU A 116 -0.56 -5.50 -5.02
N ILE A 117 -1.10 -4.31 -5.19
CA ILE A 117 -0.32 -3.11 -5.50
C ILE A 117 -0.45 -2.14 -4.34
N MET A 118 0.67 -1.64 -3.85
CA MET A 118 0.70 -0.60 -2.82
C MET A 118 1.21 0.69 -3.44
N GLU A 119 0.39 1.73 -3.47
CA GLU A 119 0.84 3.06 -3.85
C GLU A 119 1.18 3.82 -2.58
N ASN A 120 2.48 4.05 -2.38
CA ASN A 120 2.95 4.79 -1.22
C ASN A 120 2.65 6.28 -1.34
N VAL A 121 2.72 6.98 -0.21
CA VAL A 121 2.62 8.43 -0.18
C VAL A 121 3.68 9.01 -1.12
N GLY A 122 3.32 10.01 -1.91
CA GLY A 122 4.22 10.58 -2.91
C GLY A 122 5.37 11.36 -2.29
N ASN A 123 6.44 10.67 -1.91
CA ASN A 123 7.62 11.29 -1.32
C ASN A 123 8.84 10.36 -1.44
N LEU A 124 9.90 10.88 -2.05
CA LEU A 124 11.18 10.16 -2.18
C LEU A 124 12.25 10.67 -1.21
N VAL A 125 11.97 11.73 -0.49
CA VAL A 125 12.94 12.40 0.39
C VAL A 125 12.91 11.82 1.80
N CYS A 126 11.75 11.43 2.26
CA CYS A 126 11.57 10.89 3.61
C CYS A 126 11.97 9.41 3.63
N PRO A 127 12.93 9.04 4.48
CA PRO A 127 13.42 7.66 4.53
C PRO A 127 12.43 6.69 5.14
#